data_160675c2ccf463842d2248456a22f1b6
#
_entry.id   160675c2ccf463842d2248456a22f1b6
#
_cell.length_a   1.000
_cell.length_b   1.000
_cell.length_c   1.000
_cell.angle_alpha   90.00
_cell.angle_beta   90.00
_cell.angle_gamma   90.00
#
_symmetry.space_group_name_H-M   'P 1'
#
loop_
_entity.id
_entity.type
_entity.pdbx_description
1 polymer ?
#
loop_
_entity_poly.entity_id
_entity_poly.type
_entity_poly.pdbx_seq_one_letter_code
_entity_poly.pdbx_strand_id
1 'polypeptide(L)'
;MELDLLTAVSPIDGRYRGKTEALAPYFSEYALMKYRVRVEIEYFIALCELPLPQLSTFDHQLFDRLRNIYTAFSESDAQRVKAIESVTNHDVKAIEYFIKEQFDAIDGLEEYKEFVHFGLTSQDINNTAFPLMLKDSLEAVYLPMLESVITALEARADEWDAIPMLAKTHGQPASPTRLGKEVRVFVYRLQQQLAQLRACPISAKFGGATGNYNAHHVAYPEHDWAAFGDRFVSERLGLTRERFTTQISNYDNLAAMFDAMRRIHTILIDLDRDFWQYVSMEYFKQQIKAGEVGSSAMPHKVNPIDFENSEGNLGIANAILEHLSTKLPISRLQRDLTDSTVIRNIGVPMGHALIAFASTLKGLGKLLLREETLHADLENNWAVCAEAIQTILRREGYPHPYEALKALTRTNAAITEQSISEFIDQLNVSDAVKAELHRINPSNYTGI
;
A
#
# COMPACT_ATOMS: atom_id res chain seq x y z
N MET A 1 -18.21 30.04 0.97
CA MET A 1 -17.71 29.32 2.16
C MET A 1 -16.24 29.08 1.89
N GLU A 2 -15.36 29.57 2.74
CA GLU A 2 -13.92 29.35 2.60
C GLU A 2 -13.59 27.88 2.85
N LEU A 3 -12.50 27.41 2.24
CA LEU A 3 -12.03 26.03 2.41
C LEU A 3 -11.38 25.88 3.79
N ASP A 4 -11.93 25.02 4.63
CA ASP A 4 -11.33 24.54 5.88
C ASP A 4 -11.73 23.08 6.13
N LEU A 5 -11.33 22.52 7.29
CA LEU A 5 -11.59 21.11 7.62
C LEU A 5 -13.08 20.75 7.65
N LEU A 6 -13.97 21.69 7.96
CA LEU A 6 -15.42 21.46 8.05
C LEU A 6 -16.11 21.68 6.70
N THR A 7 -15.51 22.48 5.82
CA THR A 7 -16.08 22.84 4.51
C THR A 7 -15.46 22.05 3.35
N ALA A 8 -14.41 21.26 3.61
CA ALA A 8 -13.77 20.40 2.63
C ALA A 8 -14.74 19.31 2.13
N VAL A 9 -14.90 19.18 0.80
CA VAL A 9 -15.76 18.17 0.18
C VAL A 9 -15.14 16.77 0.32
N SER A 10 -13.81 16.66 0.21
CA SER A 10 -13.11 15.40 0.42
C SER A 10 -12.93 15.11 1.92
N PRO A 11 -13.34 13.93 2.40
CA PRO A 11 -13.08 13.54 3.79
C PRO A 11 -11.61 13.41 4.12
N ILE A 12 -10.74 13.17 3.13
CA ILE A 12 -9.28 13.11 3.29
C ILE A 12 -8.75 14.46 3.80
N ASP A 13 -9.20 15.56 3.20
CA ASP A 13 -8.74 16.91 3.54
C ASP A 13 -9.55 17.56 4.66
N GLY A 14 -10.74 17.01 4.97
CA GLY A 14 -11.58 17.45 6.08
C GLY A 14 -11.47 16.54 7.30
N ARG A 15 -12.45 15.64 7.45
CA ARG A 15 -12.61 14.74 8.62
C ARG A 15 -11.35 13.99 9.02
N TYR A 16 -10.55 13.56 8.05
CA TYR A 16 -9.37 12.70 8.27
C TYR A 16 -8.04 13.43 8.09
N ARG A 17 -8.04 14.75 7.97
CA ARG A 17 -6.83 15.54 7.73
C ARG A 17 -5.68 15.19 8.68
N GLY A 18 -5.94 15.04 9.98
CA GLY A 18 -4.92 14.65 10.96
C GLY A 18 -4.28 13.27 10.76
N LYS A 19 -4.85 12.43 9.87
CA LYS A 19 -4.27 11.12 9.49
C LYS A 19 -3.57 11.16 8.13
N THR A 20 -3.82 12.19 7.32
CA THR A 20 -3.40 12.27 5.91
C THR A 20 -2.45 13.44 5.65
N GLU A 21 -2.26 14.36 6.60
CA GLU A 21 -1.43 15.56 6.42
C GLU A 21 0.01 15.25 6.02
N ALA A 22 0.56 14.10 6.43
CA ALA A 22 1.88 13.63 6.04
C ALA A 22 2.03 13.44 4.51
N LEU A 23 0.93 13.35 3.76
CA LEU A 23 0.93 13.27 2.30
C LEU A 23 0.94 14.63 1.60
N ALA A 24 0.63 15.72 2.31
CA ALA A 24 0.58 17.05 1.71
C ALA A 24 1.89 17.50 1.06
N PRO A 25 3.09 17.21 1.62
CA PRO A 25 4.37 17.52 0.98
C PRO A 25 4.62 16.81 -0.34
N TYR A 26 3.80 15.81 -0.70
CA TYR A 26 3.96 14.96 -1.89
C TYR A 26 2.82 15.13 -2.89
N PHE A 27 1.57 15.26 -2.45
CA PHE A 27 0.41 15.20 -3.35
C PHE A 27 -0.48 16.44 -3.35
N SER A 28 -0.07 17.52 -2.73
CA SER A 28 -0.73 18.83 -2.89
C SER A 28 -0.30 19.51 -4.20
N GLU A 29 -1.08 20.51 -4.64
CA GLU A 29 -0.69 21.35 -5.78
C GLU A 29 0.63 22.10 -5.50
N TYR A 30 0.85 22.54 -4.26
CA TYR A 30 2.12 23.08 -3.80
C TYR A 30 3.29 22.09 -4.01
N ALA A 31 3.08 20.85 -3.62
CA ALA A 31 4.10 19.80 -3.79
C ALA A 31 4.43 19.57 -5.28
N LEU A 32 3.41 19.44 -6.12
CA LEU A 32 3.62 19.27 -7.56
C LEU A 32 4.45 20.41 -8.16
N MET A 33 4.18 21.67 -7.79
CA MET A 33 4.97 22.81 -8.23
C MET A 33 6.43 22.70 -7.77
N LYS A 34 6.65 22.38 -6.50
CA LYS A 34 7.98 22.19 -5.92
C LYS A 34 8.78 21.11 -6.66
N TYR A 35 8.16 19.96 -6.95
CA TYR A 35 8.81 18.86 -7.65
C TYR A 35 9.11 19.22 -9.12
N ARG A 36 8.24 19.96 -9.77
CA ARG A 36 8.50 20.49 -11.13
C ARG A 36 9.69 21.44 -11.12
N VAL A 37 9.76 22.36 -10.16
CA VAL A 37 10.92 23.27 -10.01
C VAL A 37 12.20 22.46 -9.76
N ARG A 38 12.14 21.43 -8.90
CA ARG A 38 13.29 20.53 -8.66
C ARG A 38 13.79 19.88 -9.94
N VAL A 39 12.91 19.34 -10.77
CA VAL A 39 13.28 18.68 -12.03
C VAL A 39 13.91 19.68 -13.01
N GLU A 40 13.32 20.85 -13.18
CA GLU A 40 13.85 21.91 -14.06
C GLU A 40 15.24 22.37 -13.64
N ILE A 41 15.44 22.59 -12.34
CA ILE A 41 16.74 23.04 -11.80
C ILE A 41 17.78 21.94 -11.94
N GLU A 42 17.49 20.70 -11.58
CA GLU A 42 18.44 19.59 -11.73
C GLU A 42 18.76 19.31 -13.20
N TYR A 43 17.78 19.53 -14.10
CA TYR A 43 18.01 19.44 -15.54
C TYR A 43 18.94 20.56 -16.02
N PHE A 44 18.73 21.82 -15.63
CA PHE A 44 19.60 22.92 -15.96
C PHE A 44 21.05 22.68 -15.47
N ILE A 45 21.20 22.22 -14.23
CA ILE A 45 22.52 21.83 -13.67
C ILE A 45 23.16 20.74 -14.52
N ALA A 46 22.40 19.70 -14.90
CA ALA A 46 22.92 18.64 -15.75
C ALA A 46 23.35 19.12 -17.14
N LEU A 47 22.68 20.14 -17.71
CA LEU A 47 23.12 20.77 -18.95
C LEU A 47 24.45 21.54 -18.76
N CYS A 48 24.62 22.24 -17.63
CA CYS A 48 25.87 22.95 -17.31
C CYS A 48 27.06 22.02 -17.10
N GLU A 49 26.82 20.77 -16.76
CA GLU A 49 27.86 19.74 -16.64
C GLU A 49 28.29 19.14 -18.01
N LEU A 50 27.54 19.45 -19.08
CA LEU A 50 27.86 19.01 -20.43
C LEU A 50 28.84 20.00 -21.11
N PRO A 51 29.64 19.54 -22.07
CA PRO A 51 30.54 20.40 -22.83
C PRO A 51 29.80 21.24 -23.89
N LEU A 52 28.70 21.91 -23.49
CA LEU A 52 27.95 22.80 -24.37
C LEU A 52 28.65 24.16 -24.41
N PRO A 53 29.00 24.68 -25.61
CA PRO A 53 29.78 25.91 -25.72
C PRO A 53 29.16 27.11 -24.98
N GLN A 54 27.83 27.24 -24.99
CA GLN A 54 27.10 28.35 -24.36
C GLN A 54 27.05 28.27 -22.85
N LEU A 55 27.30 27.10 -22.27
CA LEU A 55 27.33 26.87 -20.81
C LEU A 55 28.75 26.61 -20.28
N SER A 56 29.77 26.65 -21.14
CA SER A 56 31.16 26.33 -20.79
C SER A 56 31.78 27.28 -19.76
N THR A 57 31.23 28.48 -19.65
CA THR A 57 31.70 29.53 -18.70
C THR A 57 30.83 29.62 -17.47
N PHE A 58 29.83 28.74 -17.31
CA PHE A 58 28.92 28.75 -16.15
C PHE A 58 29.70 28.45 -14.86
N ASP A 59 29.49 29.28 -13.85
CA ASP A 59 30.11 29.09 -12.53
C ASP A 59 29.39 28.00 -11.71
N HIS A 60 30.00 26.84 -11.60
CA HIS A 60 29.47 25.70 -10.86
C HIS A 60 29.29 25.98 -9.35
N GLN A 61 29.88 27.03 -8.79
CA GLN A 61 29.62 27.44 -7.38
C GLN A 61 28.19 27.94 -7.18
N LEU A 62 27.48 28.27 -8.25
CA LEU A 62 26.07 28.66 -8.22
C LEU A 62 25.09 27.47 -8.09
N PHE A 63 25.55 26.23 -8.20
CA PHE A 63 24.66 25.05 -8.12
C PHE A 63 23.87 24.96 -6.81
N ASP A 64 24.48 25.30 -5.67
CA ASP A 64 23.78 25.29 -4.40
C ASP A 64 22.72 26.40 -4.31
N ARG A 65 22.98 27.58 -4.92
CA ARG A 65 21.98 28.64 -5.05
C ARG A 65 20.82 28.23 -5.94
N LEU A 66 21.09 27.54 -7.04
CA LEU A 66 20.05 26.96 -7.91
C LEU A 66 19.20 25.94 -7.15
N ARG A 67 19.81 25.01 -6.43
CA ARG A 67 19.08 24.02 -5.61
C ARG A 67 18.24 24.68 -4.52
N ASN A 68 18.71 25.82 -3.99
CA ASN A 68 17.94 26.55 -2.98
C ASN A 68 16.58 27.02 -3.51
N ILE A 69 16.41 27.25 -4.82
CA ILE A 69 15.13 27.63 -5.43
C ILE A 69 14.05 26.60 -5.13
N TYR A 70 14.35 25.28 -5.15
CA TYR A 70 13.38 24.26 -4.83
C TYR A 70 13.46 23.76 -3.39
N THR A 71 14.60 23.77 -2.72
CA THR A 71 14.71 23.32 -1.32
C THR A 71 14.05 24.30 -0.35
N ALA A 72 14.15 25.60 -0.63
CA ALA A 72 13.50 26.67 0.12
C ALA A 72 12.13 27.09 -0.47
N PHE A 73 11.61 26.35 -1.48
CA PHE A 73 10.32 26.68 -2.12
C PHE A 73 9.20 26.80 -1.07
N SER A 74 8.51 27.92 -1.08
CA SER A 74 7.52 28.32 -0.08
C SER A 74 6.08 28.40 -0.66
N GLU A 75 5.09 28.58 0.22
CA GLU A 75 3.72 28.82 -0.22
C GLU A 75 3.59 30.14 -1.01
N SER A 76 4.39 31.16 -0.69
CA SER A 76 4.41 32.41 -1.46
C SER A 76 4.95 32.20 -2.88
N ASP A 77 5.93 31.30 -3.06
CA ASP A 77 6.41 30.93 -4.38
C ASP A 77 5.34 30.19 -5.18
N ALA A 78 4.63 29.28 -4.54
CA ALA A 78 3.49 28.58 -5.17
C ALA A 78 2.38 29.57 -5.58
N GLN A 79 2.08 30.57 -4.74
CA GLN A 79 1.14 31.65 -5.08
C GLN A 79 1.65 32.47 -6.28
N ARG A 80 2.96 32.75 -6.35
CA ARG A 80 3.55 33.43 -7.51
C ARG A 80 3.38 32.60 -8.78
N VAL A 81 3.67 31.30 -8.74
CA VAL A 81 3.42 30.38 -9.87
C VAL A 81 1.96 30.42 -10.29
N LYS A 82 1.01 30.38 -9.35
CA LYS A 82 -0.44 30.48 -9.66
C LYS A 82 -0.82 31.81 -10.28
N ALA A 83 -0.23 32.90 -9.86
CA ALA A 83 -0.45 34.21 -10.47
C ALA A 83 0.04 34.24 -11.94
N ILE A 84 1.18 33.64 -12.24
CA ILE A 84 1.69 33.50 -13.63
C ILE A 84 0.77 32.57 -14.44
N GLU A 85 0.38 31.43 -13.88
CA GLU A 85 -0.52 30.46 -14.53
C GLU A 85 -1.87 31.10 -14.90
N SER A 86 -2.43 31.95 -14.04
CA SER A 86 -3.71 32.64 -14.29
C SER A 86 -3.70 33.51 -15.54
N VAL A 87 -2.52 33.99 -15.98
CA VAL A 87 -2.33 34.78 -17.18
C VAL A 87 -1.98 33.91 -18.40
N THR A 88 -1.08 32.93 -18.19
CA THR A 88 -0.57 32.07 -19.28
C THR A 88 -1.51 30.92 -19.63
N ASN A 89 -2.42 30.55 -18.73
CA ASN A 89 -3.28 29.39 -18.82
C ASN A 89 -2.52 28.09 -19.10
N HIS A 90 -1.28 27.98 -18.56
CA HIS A 90 -0.43 26.82 -18.75
C HIS A 90 0.47 26.60 -17.52
N ASP A 91 0.23 25.51 -16.82
CA ASP A 91 0.84 25.20 -15.52
C ASP A 91 2.37 25.00 -15.57
N VAL A 92 2.89 24.21 -16.53
CA VAL A 92 4.34 23.99 -16.64
C VAL A 92 5.05 25.23 -17.17
N LYS A 93 4.42 25.98 -18.06
CA LYS A 93 4.99 27.27 -18.54
C LYS A 93 5.09 28.30 -17.41
N ALA A 94 4.15 28.25 -16.47
CA ALA A 94 4.22 29.09 -15.27
C ALA A 94 5.44 28.77 -14.39
N ILE A 95 5.79 27.48 -14.27
CA ILE A 95 7.03 27.04 -13.58
C ILE A 95 8.27 27.59 -14.27
N GLU A 96 8.33 27.48 -15.60
CA GLU A 96 9.46 28.01 -16.38
C GLU A 96 9.65 29.52 -16.16
N TYR A 97 8.56 30.31 -16.22
CA TYR A 97 8.63 31.73 -15.98
C TYR A 97 9.01 32.08 -14.54
N PHE A 98 8.50 31.35 -13.57
CA PHE A 98 8.90 31.52 -12.16
C PHE A 98 10.41 31.30 -12.00
N ILE A 99 10.96 30.24 -12.59
CA ILE A 99 12.41 29.96 -12.53
C ILE A 99 13.21 31.05 -13.22
N LYS A 100 12.75 31.57 -14.35
CA LYS A 100 13.40 32.70 -15.05
C LYS A 100 13.41 33.98 -14.18
N GLU A 101 12.34 34.26 -13.43
CA GLU A 101 12.31 35.35 -12.44
C GLU A 101 13.34 35.13 -11.33
N GLN A 102 13.51 33.89 -10.86
CA GLN A 102 14.57 33.58 -9.88
C GLN A 102 15.98 33.76 -10.45
N PHE A 103 16.19 33.43 -11.73
CA PHE A 103 17.45 33.64 -12.42
C PHE A 103 17.76 35.14 -12.55
N ASP A 104 16.79 35.97 -12.88
CA ASP A 104 16.95 37.42 -12.93
C ASP A 104 17.30 38.05 -11.55
N ALA A 105 16.94 37.37 -10.46
CA ALA A 105 17.23 37.81 -9.07
C ALA A 105 18.59 37.32 -8.53
N ILE A 106 19.30 36.46 -9.26
CA ILE A 106 20.59 35.88 -8.82
C ILE A 106 21.69 36.32 -9.77
N ASP A 107 22.63 37.12 -9.27
CA ASP A 107 23.78 37.59 -10.03
C ASP A 107 24.51 36.43 -10.72
N GLY A 108 24.75 36.56 -12.02
CA GLY A 108 25.44 35.56 -12.86
C GLY A 108 24.55 34.48 -13.47
N LEU A 109 23.21 34.51 -13.26
CA LEU A 109 22.28 33.57 -13.87
C LEU A 109 21.46 34.16 -15.02
N GLU A 110 21.31 35.47 -15.11
CA GLU A 110 20.42 36.15 -16.06
C GLU A 110 20.69 35.75 -17.52
N GLU A 111 21.95 35.65 -17.89
CA GLU A 111 22.34 35.33 -19.28
C GLU A 111 22.04 33.86 -19.68
N TYR A 112 21.84 32.96 -18.70
CA TYR A 112 21.59 31.54 -18.93
C TYR A 112 20.11 31.14 -18.87
N LYS A 113 19.20 32.08 -18.58
CA LYS A 113 17.78 31.77 -18.33
C LYS A 113 17.05 31.13 -19.53
N GLU A 114 17.54 31.30 -20.77
CA GLU A 114 16.95 30.67 -21.95
C GLU A 114 17.28 29.16 -22.06
N PHE A 115 18.17 28.63 -21.20
CA PHE A 115 18.42 27.22 -21.04
C PHE A 115 17.47 26.54 -20.03
N VAL A 116 16.64 27.29 -19.34
CA VAL A 116 15.52 26.72 -18.55
C VAL A 116 14.55 26.06 -19.52
N HIS A 117 14.15 24.83 -19.25
CA HIS A 117 13.26 24.04 -20.13
C HIS A 117 13.81 23.79 -21.56
N PHE A 118 15.11 23.84 -21.74
CA PHE A 118 15.75 23.73 -23.07
C PHE A 118 15.45 22.37 -23.72
N GLY A 119 14.84 22.37 -24.90
CA GLY A 119 14.52 21.16 -25.66
C GLY A 119 13.43 20.25 -25.06
N LEU A 120 12.90 20.57 -23.89
CA LEU A 120 11.91 19.77 -23.18
C LEU A 120 10.48 20.03 -23.66
N THR A 121 9.60 19.14 -23.29
CA THR A 121 8.15 19.32 -23.30
C THR A 121 7.60 19.20 -21.89
N SER A 122 6.39 19.71 -21.64
CA SER A 122 5.75 19.68 -20.32
C SER A 122 5.76 18.29 -19.69
N GLN A 123 5.67 17.24 -20.49
CA GLN A 123 5.63 15.87 -19.99
C GLN A 123 7.00 15.32 -19.60
N ASP A 124 8.10 15.90 -20.05
CA ASP A 124 9.43 15.58 -19.48
C ASP A 124 9.51 16.01 -18.01
N ILE A 125 8.79 17.09 -17.65
CA ILE A 125 8.70 17.58 -16.29
C ILE A 125 7.64 16.82 -15.47
N ASN A 126 6.45 16.60 -16.01
CA ASN A 126 5.39 15.90 -15.30
C ASN A 126 5.70 14.41 -15.10
N ASN A 127 6.19 13.73 -16.14
CA ASN A 127 6.52 12.30 -16.07
C ASN A 127 7.86 11.99 -15.38
N THR A 128 8.46 12.98 -14.76
CA THR A 128 9.57 12.85 -13.79
C THR A 128 9.14 13.35 -12.41
N ALA A 129 8.40 14.45 -12.31
CA ALA A 129 7.92 14.99 -11.05
C ALA A 129 6.95 14.02 -10.34
N PHE A 130 5.93 13.49 -11.01
CA PHE A 130 4.99 12.54 -10.40
C PHE A 130 5.66 11.24 -9.91
N PRO A 131 6.56 10.59 -10.67
CA PRO A 131 7.32 9.46 -10.13
C PRO A 131 8.19 9.81 -8.92
N LEU A 132 8.81 10.99 -8.87
CA LEU A 132 9.54 11.45 -7.68
C LEU A 132 8.64 11.64 -6.47
N MET A 133 7.50 12.32 -6.65
CA MET A 133 6.49 12.49 -5.60
C MET A 133 6.04 11.15 -5.03
N LEU A 134 5.75 10.20 -5.92
CA LEU A 134 5.33 8.84 -5.53
C LEU A 134 6.45 8.09 -4.81
N LYS A 135 7.68 8.11 -5.33
CA LYS A 135 8.85 7.50 -4.70
C LYS A 135 9.04 8.01 -3.28
N ASP A 136 9.17 9.33 -3.14
CA ASP A 136 9.45 9.97 -1.85
C ASP A 136 8.30 9.71 -0.85
N SER A 137 7.04 9.72 -1.29
CA SER A 137 5.87 9.42 -0.43
C SER A 137 5.77 7.95 -0.03
N LEU A 138 6.13 7.02 -0.93
CA LEU A 138 6.18 5.59 -0.60
C LEU A 138 7.23 5.34 0.49
N GLU A 139 8.44 5.86 0.30
CA GLU A 139 9.57 5.66 1.22
C GLU A 139 9.34 6.32 2.59
N ALA A 140 8.80 7.54 2.60
CA ALA A 140 8.66 8.32 3.84
C ALA A 140 7.36 8.06 4.61
N VAL A 141 6.28 7.62 3.95
CA VAL A 141 4.95 7.59 4.56
C VAL A 141 4.25 6.24 4.40
N TYR A 142 4.02 5.77 3.16
CA TYR A 142 3.18 4.59 2.93
C TYR A 142 3.83 3.31 3.45
N LEU A 143 5.09 3.04 3.06
CA LEU A 143 5.80 1.84 3.46
C LEU A 143 6.02 1.76 4.98
N PRO A 144 6.46 2.81 5.68
CA PRO A 144 6.58 2.78 7.13
C PRO A 144 5.27 2.48 7.85
N MET A 145 4.13 3.03 7.38
CA MET A 145 2.83 2.75 7.96
C MET A 145 2.39 1.30 7.72
N LEU A 146 2.58 0.78 6.51
CA LEU A 146 2.29 -0.62 6.19
C LEU A 146 3.17 -1.58 7.01
N GLU A 147 4.46 -1.29 7.14
CA GLU A 147 5.39 -2.07 7.96
C GLU A 147 4.98 -2.06 9.45
N SER A 148 4.46 -0.95 9.94
CA SER A 148 3.91 -0.88 11.31
C SER A 148 2.72 -1.82 11.48
N VAL A 149 1.85 -1.97 10.48
CA VAL A 149 0.75 -2.95 10.50
C VAL A 149 1.29 -4.37 10.51
N ILE A 150 2.26 -4.69 9.64
CA ILE A 150 2.88 -6.02 9.57
C ILE A 150 3.53 -6.38 10.90
N THR A 151 4.32 -5.45 11.48
CA THR A 151 4.98 -5.66 12.78
C THR A 151 3.98 -5.88 13.92
N ALA A 152 2.88 -5.13 13.93
CA ALA A 152 1.81 -5.34 14.91
C ALA A 152 1.15 -6.72 14.77
N LEU A 153 0.95 -7.20 13.53
CA LEU A 153 0.42 -8.54 13.27
C LEU A 153 1.41 -9.63 13.66
N GLU A 154 2.71 -9.46 13.39
CA GLU A 154 3.78 -10.38 13.83
C GLU A 154 3.75 -10.52 15.36
N ALA A 155 3.71 -9.42 16.08
CA ALA A 155 3.65 -9.43 17.55
C ALA A 155 2.40 -10.18 18.07
N ARG A 156 1.24 -10.00 17.43
CA ARG A 156 0.02 -10.75 17.78
C ARG A 156 0.11 -12.23 17.41
N ALA A 157 0.72 -12.56 16.29
CA ALA A 157 0.96 -13.95 15.89
C ALA A 157 1.87 -14.68 16.88
N ASP A 158 2.90 -14.00 17.39
CA ASP A 158 3.79 -14.54 18.43
C ASP A 158 3.08 -14.70 19.77
N GLU A 159 2.34 -13.68 20.20
CA GLU A 159 1.57 -13.70 21.46
C GLU A 159 0.55 -14.85 21.50
N TRP A 160 -0.07 -15.15 20.37
CA TRP A 160 -1.14 -16.15 20.28
C TRP A 160 -0.70 -17.48 19.66
N ASP A 161 0.59 -17.73 19.53
CA ASP A 161 1.14 -18.89 18.82
C ASP A 161 0.68 -20.23 19.41
N ALA A 162 0.58 -20.31 20.73
CA ALA A 162 0.16 -21.53 21.45
C ALA A 162 -1.34 -21.67 21.64
N ILE A 163 -2.14 -20.70 21.25
CA ILE A 163 -3.60 -20.69 21.52
C ILE A 163 -4.33 -21.57 20.50
N PRO A 164 -4.91 -22.74 20.92
CA PRO A 164 -5.70 -23.57 20.03
C PRO A 164 -7.03 -22.89 19.67
N MET A 165 -7.45 -23.09 18.44
CA MET A 165 -8.66 -22.49 17.89
C MET A 165 -9.36 -23.47 16.96
N LEU A 166 -10.69 -23.55 17.06
CA LEU A 166 -11.48 -24.33 16.12
C LEU A 166 -11.49 -23.63 14.75
N ALA A 167 -10.95 -24.29 13.73
CA ALA A 167 -11.08 -23.77 12.37
C ALA A 167 -12.51 -24.02 11.84
N LYS A 168 -12.95 -23.13 10.96
CA LYS A 168 -14.25 -23.26 10.28
C LYS A 168 -14.04 -23.20 8.76
N THR A 169 -14.51 -24.26 8.09
CA THR A 169 -14.59 -24.29 6.63
C THR A 169 -16.05 -24.31 6.22
N HIS A 170 -16.44 -23.47 5.25
CA HIS A 170 -17.85 -23.31 4.88
C HIS A 170 -18.75 -22.93 6.09
N GLY A 171 -18.19 -22.24 7.09
CA GLY A 171 -18.88 -21.91 8.32
C GLY A 171 -19.09 -23.08 9.29
N GLN A 172 -18.58 -24.29 8.99
CA GLN A 172 -18.70 -25.49 9.80
C GLN A 172 -17.41 -25.80 10.55
N PRO A 173 -17.50 -26.40 11.75
CA PRO A 173 -16.34 -26.90 12.49
C PRO A 173 -15.48 -27.82 11.65
N ALA A 174 -14.17 -27.58 11.66
CA ALA A 174 -13.15 -28.33 10.94
C ALA A 174 -11.95 -28.61 11.83
N SER A 175 -10.89 -29.20 11.27
CA SER A 175 -9.67 -29.53 12.03
C SER A 175 -9.16 -28.29 12.78
N PRO A 176 -8.85 -28.42 14.07
CA PRO A 176 -8.33 -27.31 14.88
C PRO A 176 -7.05 -26.71 14.31
N THR A 177 -6.85 -25.44 14.60
CA THR A 177 -5.66 -24.67 14.24
C THR A 177 -5.15 -23.92 15.47
N ARG A 178 -4.18 -23.02 15.28
CA ARG A 178 -3.72 -22.10 16.33
C ARG A 178 -3.96 -20.66 15.87
N LEU A 179 -4.45 -19.84 16.79
CA LEU A 179 -4.81 -18.44 16.50
C LEU A 179 -3.60 -17.67 15.95
N GLY A 180 -2.42 -17.83 16.53
CA GLY A 180 -1.20 -17.20 16.05
C GLY A 180 -0.85 -17.61 14.61
N LYS A 181 -1.03 -18.90 14.27
CA LYS A 181 -0.83 -19.39 12.89
C LYS A 181 -1.83 -18.75 11.92
N GLU A 182 -3.09 -18.55 12.29
CA GLU A 182 -4.07 -17.87 11.43
C GLU A 182 -3.64 -16.42 11.14
N VAL A 183 -3.11 -15.70 12.13
CA VAL A 183 -2.56 -14.35 11.94
C VAL A 183 -1.30 -14.40 11.06
N ARG A 184 -0.42 -15.39 11.20
CA ARG A 184 0.78 -15.56 10.37
C ARG A 184 0.46 -15.72 8.88
N VAL A 185 -0.71 -16.26 8.53
CA VAL A 185 -1.15 -16.32 7.12
C VAL A 185 -1.21 -14.93 6.50
N PHE A 186 -1.76 -13.96 7.21
CA PHE A 186 -1.84 -12.57 6.73
C PHE A 186 -0.47 -11.91 6.69
N VAL A 187 0.36 -12.10 7.72
CA VAL A 187 1.74 -11.61 7.73
C VAL A 187 2.51 -12.12 6.52
N TYR A 188 2.48 -13.43 6.27
CA TYR A 188 3.16 -14.04 5.13
C TYR A 188 2.68 -13.46 3.80
N ARG A 189 1.36 -13.38 3.61
CA ARG A 189 0.75 -12.81 2.38
C ARG A 189 1.17 -11.35 2.17
N LEU A 190 1.14 -10.53 3.22
CA LEU A 190 1.53 -9.11 3.16
C LEU A 190 3.01 -8.95 2.82
N GLN A 191 3.90 -9.73 3.43
CA GLN A 191 5.34 -9.72 3.14
C GLN A 191 5.63 -10.08 1.68
N GLN A 192 4.93 -11.08 1.12
CA GLN A 192 5.08 -11.47 -0.28
C GLN A 192 4.64 -10.34 -1.23
N GLN A 193 3.53 -9.65 -0.94
CA GLN A 193 3.06 -8.55 -1.77
C GLN A 193 3.89 -7.27 -1.58
N LEU A 194 4.40 -7.02 -0.38
CA LEU A 194 5.34 -5.94 -0.13
C LEU A 194 6.63 -6.11 -0.94
N ALA A 195 7.16 -7.34 -1.01
CA ALA A 195 8.33 -7.63 -1.84
C ALA A 195 8.05 -7.36 -3.33
N GLN A 196 6.86 -7.70 -3.84
CA GLN A 196 6.46 -7.37 -5.21
C GLN A 196 6.32 -5.86 -5.43
N LEU A 197 5.72 -5.14 -4.49
CA LEU A 197 5.60 -3.68 -4.57
C LEU A 197 6.98 -3.01 -4.65
N ARG A 198 7.92 -3.44 -3.81
CA ARG A 198 9.31 -2.93 -3.81
C ARG A 198 10.08 -3.27 -5.08
N ALA A 199 9.74 -4.35 -5.76
CA ALA A 199 10.36 -4.75 -7.02
C ALA A 199 9.83 -3.98 -8.24
N CYS A 200 8.71 -3.25 -8.12
CA CYS A 200 8.18 -2.43 -9.21
C CYS A 200 9.12 -1.26 -9.50
N PRO A 201 9.65 -1.10 -10.73
CA PRO A 201 10.47 0.05 -11.07
C PRO A 201 9.64 1.34 -10.98
N ILE A 202 10.20 2.37 -10.37
CA ILE A 202 9.63 3.72 -10.43
C ILE A 202 10.22 4.38 -11.66
N SER A 203 9.46 4.36 -12.75
CA SER A 203 9.96 4.76 -14.08
C SER A 203 9.49 6.15 -14.48
N ALA A 204 10.25 6.76 -15.41
CA ALA A 204 10.02 8.09 -15.90
C ALA A 204 10.27 8.17 -17.40
N LYS A 205 9.44 8.97 -18.09
CA LYS A 205 9.69 9.40 -19.47
C LYS A 205 10.52 10.67 -19.49
N PHE A 206 11.54 10.69 -20.32
CA PHE A 206 12.39 11.85 -20.59
C PHE A 206 12.99 11.73 -22.00
N GLY A 207 12.68 12.69 -22.90
CA GLY A 207 13.13 12.61 -24.30
C GLY A 207 12.47 13.63 -25.25
N GLY A 208 11.87 14.70 -24.74
CA GLY A 208 11.24 15.74 -25.57
C GLY A 208 9.85 15.38 -26.09
N ALA A 209 9.34 16.15 -27.02
CA ALA A 209 7.97 16.16 -27.47
C ALA A 209 7.40 14.81 -27.99
N THR A 210 8.26 13.93 -28.47
CA THR A 210 7.88 12.61 -29.00
C THR A 210 8.76 11.47 -28.47
N GLY A 211 9.56 11.75 -27.44
CA GLY A 211 10.50 10.77 -26.86
C GLY A 211 11.78 10.56 -27.67
N ASN A 212 12.04 11.36 -28.71
CA ASN A 212 13.13 11.17 -29.66
C ASN A 212 14.24 12.24 -29.57
N TYR A 213 14.23 13.12 -28.57
CA TYR A 213 15.17 14.24 -28.40
C TYR A 213 15.28 15.17 -29.62
N ASN A 214 14.22 15.36 -30.41
CA ASN A 214 14.25 16.11 -31.67
C ASN A 214 14.88 17.50 -31.52
N ALA A 215 14.42 18.29 -30.52
CA ALA A 215 14.91 19.64 -30.28
C ALA A 215 16.37 19.64 -29.79
N HIS A 216 16.73 18.72 -28.91
CA HIS A 216 18.11 18.58 -28.43
C HIS A 216 19.06 18.19 -29.55
N HIS A 217 18.68 17.19 -30.36
CA HIS A 217 19.53 16.70 -31.45
C HIS A 217 19.75 17.75 -32.55
N VAL A 218 18.71 18.53 -32.88
CA VAL A 218 18.89 19.59 -33.88
C VAL A 218 19.81 20.73 -33.40
N ALA A 219 19.77 21.01 -32.07
CA ALA A 219 20.61 22.05 -31.47
C ALA A 219 22.06 21.60 -31.29
N TYR A 220 22.29 20.36 -30.87
CA TYR A 220 23.59 19.77 -30.60
C TYR A 220 23.64 18.33 -31.14
N PRO A 221 23.82 18.14 -32.46
CA PRO A 221 23.72 16.83 -33.12
C PRO A 221 24.85 15.87 -32.75
N GLU A 222 26.00 16.39 -32.29
CA GLU A 222 27.15 15.57 -31.88
C GLU A 222 27.05 14.99 -30.49
N HIS A 223 25.99 15.34 -29.74
CA HIS A 223 25.82 14.91 -28.36
C HIS A 223 24.95 13.69 -28.25
N ASP A 224 25.33 12.70 -27.42
CA ASP A 224 24.53 11.51 -27.14
C ASP A 224 23.43 11.83 -26.10
N TRP A 225 22.32 12.34 -26.59
CA TRP A 225 21.18 12.72 -25.76
C TRP A 225 20.46 11.50 -25.11
N ALA A 226 20.58 10.32 -25.72
CA ALA A 226 20.02 9.12 -25.14
C ALA A 226 20.79 8.70 -23.87
N ALA A 227 22.12 8.68 -23.96
CA ALA A 227 22.98 8.43 -22.79
C ALA A 227 22.87 9.54 -21.73
N PHE A 228 22.73 10.80 -22.16
CA PHE A 228 22.43 11.88 -21.22
C PHE A 228 21.13 11.65 -20.44
N GLY A 229 20.05 11.33 -21.13
CA GLY A 229 18.77 11.07 -20.49
C GLY A 229 18.80 9.85 -19.58
N ASP A 230 19.51 8.79 -19.95
CA ASP A 230 19.73 7.63 -19.08
C ASP A 230 20.38 8.07 -17.75
N ARG A 231 21.48 8.82 -17.80
CA ARG A 231 22.17 9.34 -16.60
C ARG A 231 21.31 10.32 -15.80
N PHE A 232 20.68 11.28 -16.47
CA PHE A 232 19.84 12.27 -15.80
C PHE A 232 18.73 11.62 -14.99
N VAL A 233 17.99 10.71 -15.59
CA VAL A 233 16.87 10.04 -14.92
C VAL A 233 17.35 9.07 -13.83
N SER A 234 18.42 8.29 -14.09
CA SER A 234 18.85 7.27 -13.12
C SER A 234 19.76 7.83 -12.03
N GLU A 235 20.77 8.61 -12.37
CA GLU A 235 21.78 9.05 -11.39
C GLU A 235 21.35 10.34 -10.68
N ARG A 236 20.73 11.29 -11.40
CA ARG A 236 20.31 12.57 -10.83
C ARG A 236 18.95 12.49 -10.13
N LEU A 237 17.98 11.81 -10.75
CA LEU A 237 16.63 11.70 -10.20
C LEU A 237 16.40 10.39 -9.42
N GLY A 238 17.25 9.38 -9.58
CA GLY A 238 17.09 8.08 -8.92
C GLY A 238 15.86 7.31 -9.38
N LEU A 239 15.49 7.44 -10.65
CA LEU A 239 14.34 6.79 -11.30
C LEU A 239 14.83 5.84 -12.41
N THR A 240 13.95 5.00 -12.93
CA THR A 240 14.22 4.14 -14.07
C THR A 240 13.77 4.82 -15.36
N ARG A 241 14.67 5.05 -16.33
CA ARG A 241 14.25 5.69 -17.57
C ARG A 241 13.52 4.71 -18.50
N GLU A 242 12.38 5.14 -19.01
CA GLU A 242 11.69 4.49 -20.13
C GLU A 242 12.34 4.92 -21.44
N ARG A 243 13.02 4.00 -22.14
CA ARG A 243 13.81 4.32 -23.35
C ARG A 243 12.97 4.60 -24.57
N PHE A 244 11.82 3.94 -24.71
CA PHE A 244 10.92 4.07 -25.84
C PHE A 244 9.56 4.50 -25.36
N THR A 245 9.21 5.75 -25.63
CA THR A 245 7.94 6.36 -25.20
C THR A 245 7.39 7.22 -26.33
N THR A 246 6.15 7.64 -26.18
CA THR A 246 5.57 8.76 -26.94
C THR A 246 5.90 10.09 -26.25
N GLN A 247 5.05 11.09 -26.35
CA GLN A 247 5.19 12.32 -25.56
C GLN A 247 5.11 12.07 -24.04
N ILE A 248 4.44 10.99 -23.62
CA ILE A 248 4.21 10.63 -22.22
C ILE A 248 4.86 9.30 -21.85
N SER A 249 4.93 9.01 -20.54
CA SER A 249 5.26 7.70 -20.00
C SER A 249 4.30 6.63 -20.55
N ASN A 250 4.80 5.39 -20.67
CA ASN A 250 3.95 4.22 -20.97
C ASN A 250 3.03 3.89 -19.80
N TYR A 251 3.37 4.33 -18.58
CA TYR A 251 2.66 4.09 -17.32
C TYR A 251 2.51 2.61 -16.90
N ASP A 252 3.09 1.66 -17.63
CA ASP A 252 2.98 0.23 -17.33
C ASP A 252 3.53 -0.13 -15.95
N ASN A 253 4.70 0.40 -15.59
CA ASN A 253 5.31 0.17 -14.28
C ASN A 253 4.51 0.82 -13.14
N LEU A 254 3.93 2.00 -13.40
CA LEU A 254 3.05 2.67 -12.45
C LEU A 254 1.76 1.88 -12.23
N ALA A 255 1.17 1.35 -13.31
CA ALA A 255 0.01 0.46 -13.25
C ALA A 255 0.31 -0.81 -12.43
N ALA A 256 1.45 -1.47 -12.69
CA ALA A 256 1.89 -2.64 -11.93
C ALA A 256 2.06 -2.33 -10.43
N MET A 257 2.58 -1.15 -10.09
CA MET A 257 2.69 -0.69 -8.70
C MET A 257 1.31 -0.51 -8.05
N PHE A 258 0.37 0.14 -8.72
CA PHE A 258 -1.00 0.31 -8.21
C PHE A 258 -1.71 -1.03 -8.03
N ASP A 259 -1.50 -1.99 -8.92
CA ASP A 259 -2.04 -3.35 -8.79
C ASP A 259 -1.40 -4.11 -7.62
N ALA A 260 -0.11 -3.92 -7.35
CA ALA A 260 0.55 -4.48 -6.16
C ALA A 260 -0.03 -3.89 -4.86
N MET A 261 -0.27 -2.56 -4.82
CA MET A 261 -0.94 -1.91 -3.68
C MET A 261 -2.36 -2.45 -3.46
N ARG A 262 -3.15 -2.62 -4.53
CA ARG A 262 -4.49 -3.22 -4.45
C ARG A 262 -4.48 -4.62 -3.84
N ARG A 263 -3.48 -5.46 -4.17
CA ARG A 263 -3.36 -6.80 -3.57
C ARG A 263 -3.05 -6.73 -2.08
N ILE A 264 -2.18 -5.80 -1.64
CA ILE A 264 -1.93 -5.54 -0.23
C ILE A 264 -3.23 -5.12 0.48
N HIS A 265 -3.95 -4.16 -0.09
CA HIS A 265 -5.23 -3.69 0.45
C HIS A 265 -6.27 -4.81 0.52
N THR A 266 -6.34 -5.69 -0.48
CA THR A 266 -7.26 -6.83 -0.49
C THR A 266 -6.96 -7.82 0.64
N ILE A 267 -5.68 -8.05 0.96
CA ILE A 267 -5.28 -8.90 2.09
C ILE A 267 -5.71 -8.27 3.43
N LEU A 268 -5.57 -6.96 3.56
CA LEU A 268 -6.00 -6.25 4.77
C LEU A 268 -7.52 -6.23 4.92
N ILE A 269 -8.28 -6.11 3.83
CA ILE A 269 -9.75 -6.25 3.85
C ILE A 269 -10.16 -7.64 4.35
N ASP A 270 -9.48 -8.68 3.87
CA ASP A 270 -9.71 -10.07 4.29
C ASP A 270 -9.43 -10.24 5.80
N LEU A 271 -8.32 -9.69 6.28
CA LEU A 271 -7.95 -9.63 7.69
C LEU A 271 -8.98 -8.88 8.54
N ASP A 272 -9.41 -7.70 8.08
CA ASP A 272 -10.40 -6.88 8.81
C ASP A 272 -11.73 -7.63 9.00
N ARG A 273 -12.15 -8.40 7.98
CA ARG A 273 -13.35 -9.25 8.02
C ARG A 273 -13.21 -10.42 8.97
N ASP A 274 -12.05 -11.08 9.00
CA ASP A 274 -11.79 -12.18 9.93
C ASP A 274 -11.80 -11.68 11.38
N PHE A 275 -11.12 -10.58 11.70
CA PHE A 275 -11.16 -10.01 13.06
C PHE A 275 -12.54 -9.51 13.44
N TRP A 276 -13.29 -8.91 12.51
CA TRP A 276 -14.69 -8.56 12.73
C TRP A 276 -15.52 -9.81 13.09
N GLN A 277 -15.31 -10.91 12.36
CA GLN A 277 -15.98 -12.18 12.62
C GLN A 277 -15.58 -12.78 13.98
N TYR A 278 -14.29 -12.74 14.34
CA TYR A 278 -13.82 -13.22 15.64
C TYR A 278 -14.40 -12.41 16.81
N VAL A 279 -14.60 -11.11 16.66
CA VAL A 279 -15.35 -10.29 17.64
C VAL A 279 -16.82 -10.72 17.71
N SER A 280 -17.46 -10.99 16.57
CA SER A 280 -18.84 -11.48 16.49
C SER A 280 -19.02 -12.85 17.13
N MET A 281 -18.00 -13.72 17.09
CA MET A 281 -17.95 -15.03 17.73
C MET A 281 -17.53 -14.98 19.20
N GLU A 282 -17.33 -13.78 19.74
CA GLU A 282 -16.85 -13.56 21.10
C GLU A 282 -15.44 -14.13 21.41
N TYR A 283 -14.65 -14.44 20.40
CA TYR A 283 -13.23 -14.82 20.58
C TYR A 283 -12.40 -13.64 21.10
N PHE A 284 -12.84 -12.41 20.78
CA PHE A 284 -12.28 -11.17 21.30
C PHE A 284 -13.38 -10.27 21.89
N LYS A 285 -13.04 -9.57 22.95
CA LYS A 285 -13.68 -8.33 23.37
C LYS A 285 -12.86 -7.15 22.92
N GLN A 286 -13.49 -5.99 22.86
CA GLN A 286 -12.78 -4.75 22.58
C GLN A 286 -12.63 -3.94 23.87
N GLN A 287 -11.43 -3.40 24.07
CA GLN A 287 -11.15 -2.50 25.18
C GLN A 287 -12.01 -1.24 25.08
N ILE A 288 -12.69 -0.91 26.16
CA ILE A 288 -13.50 0.29 26.29
C ILE A 288 -12.60 1.41 26.84
N LYS A 289 -12.57 2.56 26.18
CA LYS A 289 -11.96 3.77 26.73
C LYS A 289 -12.99 4.58 27.51
N ALA A 290 -12.61 5.07 28.67
CA ALA A 290 -13.47 5.93 29.47
C ALA A 290 -13.94 7.16 28.65
N GLY A 291 -15.27 7.36 28.59
CA GLY A 291 -15.89 8.43 27.81
C GLY A 291 -16.23 8.10 26.36
N GLU A 292 -15.81 6.95 25.81
CA GLU A 292 -16.29 6.49 24.50
C GLU A 292 -17.71 5.92 24.58
N VAL A 293 -18.58 6.31 23.65
CA VAL A 293 -19.94 5.77 23.50
C VAL A 293 -19.91 4.73 22.35
N GLY A 294 -20.04 3.45 22.69
CA GLY A 294 -19.99 2.35 21.72
C GLY A 294 -21.23 2.24 20.84
N SER A 295 -22.39 2.72 21.31
CA SER A 295 -23.66 2.72 20.57
C SER A 295 -24.56 3.82 21.11
N SER A 296 -25.29 4.49 20.23
CA SER A 296 -26.24 5.56 20.62
C SER A 296 -27.45 5.04 21.40
N ALA A 297 -27.81 3.76 21.23
CA ALA A 297 -29.02 3.15 21.83
C ALA A 297 -28.72 2.06 22.86
N MET A 298 -27.57 1.39 22.77
CA MET A 298 -27.20 0.23 23.61
C MET A 298 -25.84 0.45 24.27
N PRO A 299 -25.77 0.95 25.51
CA PRO A 299 -24.49 1.34 26.16
C PRO A 299 -23.51 0.20 26.36
N HIS A 300 -23.95 -1.05 26.39
CA HIS A 300 -23.12 -2.24 26.55
C HIS A 300 -22.47 -2.71 25.23
N LYS A 301 -22.91 -2.17 24.07
CA LYS A 301 -22.49 -2.63 22.75
C LYS A 301 -21.23 -1.87 22.31
N VAL A 302 -20.13 -2.59 22.13
CA VAL A 302 -18.86 -2.06 21.58
C VAL A 302 -18.66 -2.62 20.19
N ASN A 303 -18.82 -1.78 19.17
CA ASN A 303 -18.73 -2.20 17.78
C ASN A 303 -17.27 -2.25 17.29
N PRO A 304 -16.89 -3.20 16.44
CA PRO A 304 -15.54 -3.28 15.83
C PRO A 304 -15.35 -2.28 14.68
N ILE A 305 -15.71 -1.01 14.91
CA ILE A 305 -15.74 0.06 13.90
C ILE A 305 -14.38 0.39 13.29
N ASP A 306 -13.29 0.06 13.97
CA ASP A 306 -11.96 0.33 13.47
C ASP A 306 -11.66 -0.59 12.26
N PHE A 307 -12.06 -1.87 12.30
CA PHE A 307 -11.94 -2.80 11.17
C PHE A 307 -12.91 -2.45 10.03
N GLU A 308 -14.14 -2.05 10.33
CA GLU A 308 -15.12 -1.58 9.33
C GLU A 308 -14.63 -0.31 8.62
N ASN A 309 -14.04 0.64 9.36
CA ASN A 309 -13.47 1.87 8.78
C ASN A 309 -12.24 1.57 7.90
N SER A 310 -11.41 0.59 8.27
CA SER A 310 -10.30 0.12 7.44
C SER A 310 -10.82 -0.48 6.14
N GLU A 311 -11.70 -1.47 6.21
CA GLU A 311 -12.32 -2.12 5.05
C GLU A 311 -12.93 -1.10 4.07
N GLY A 312 -13.73 -0.15 4.58
CA GLY A 312 -14.38 0.87 3.76
C GLY A 312 -13.40 1.77 3.03
N ASN A 313 -12.35 2.24 3.72
CA ASN A 313 -11.32 3.10 3.11
C ASN A 313 -10.47 2.33 2.09
N LEU A 314 -10.08 1.09 2.36
CA LEU A 314 -9.33 0.25 1.41
C LEU A 314 -10.16 -0.05 0.15
N GLY A 315 -11.48 -0.23 0.29
CA GLY A 315 -12.38 -0.40 -0.84
C GLY A 315 -12.38 0.80 -1.79
N ILE A 316 -12.45 2.02 -1.24
CA ILE A 316 -12.36 3.27 -2.04
C ILE A 316 -10.97 3.41 -2.67
N ALA A 317 -9.91 3.18 -1.90
CA ALA A 317 -8.54 3.21 -2.42
C ALA A 317 -8.38 2.27 -3.62
N ASN A 318 -8.86 1.03 -3.50
CA ASN A 318 -8.78 0.03 -4.56
C ASN A 318 -9.53 0.43 -5.83
N ALA A 319 -10.72 1.03 -5.71
CA ALA A 319 -11.50 1.50 -6.85
C ALA A 319 -10.76 2.59 -7.65
N ILE A 320 -10.09 3.52 -6.96
CA ILE A 320 -9.32 4.59 -7.60
C ILE A 320 -8.03 4.02 -8.21
N LEU A 321 -7.29 3.17 -7.50
CA LEU A 321 -6.07 2.53 -8.01
C LEU A 321 -6.37 1.67 -9.23
N GLU A 322 -7.51 0.96 -9.26
CA GLU A 322 -7.96 0.20 -10.43
C GLU A 322 -8.20 1.08 -11.63
N HIS A 323 -8.89 2.21 -11.44
CA HIS A 323 -9.10 3.15 -12.51
C HIS A 323 -7.77 3.71 -13.03
N LEU A 324 -6.85 4.09 -12.14
CA LEU A 324 -5.53 4.60 -12.52
C LEU A 324 -4.70 3.56 -13.26
N SER A 325 -4.65 2.30 -12.79
CA SER A 325 -3.87 1.23 -13.43
C SER A 325 -4.39 0.85 -14.81
N THR A 326 -5.69 0.95 -15.03
CA THR A 326 -6.31 0.62 -16.32
C THR A 326 -6.34 1.80 -17.28
N LYS A 327 -6.46 3.04 -16.78
CA LYS A 327 -6.60 4.25 -17.62
C LYS A 327 -5.28 4.81 -18.10
N LEU A 328 -4.27 4.91 -17.23
CA LEU A 328 -3.02 5.60 -17.55
C LEU A 328 -2.27 4.99 -18.74
N PRO A 329 -2.16 3.65 -18.90
CA PRO A 329 -1.51 3.05 -20.07
C PRO A 329 -2.22 3.27 -21.40
N ILE A 330 -3.43 3.85 -21.40
CA ILE A 330 -4.22 4.07 -22.61
C ILE A 330 -4.21 5.56 -22.96
N SER A 331 -3.64 5.91 -24.11
CA SER A 331 -3.67 7.26 -24.65
C SER A 331 -3.88 7.22 -26.18
N ARG A 332 -4.16 8.39 -26.79
CA ARG A 332 -4.39 8.52 -28.22
C ARG A 332 -3.13 9.00 -28.92
N LEU A 333 -2.66 8.27 -29.92
CA LEU A 333 -1.47 8.61 -30.71
C LEU A 333 -0.28 8.98 -29.79
N GLN A 334 0.28 10.18 -29.90
CA GLN A 334 1.35 10.65 -29.03
C GLN A 334 0.87 11.00 -27.62
N ARG A 335 -0.31 11.54 -27.48
CA ARG A 335 -0.93 11.90 -26.20
C ARG A 335 -2.35 12.45 -26.36
N ASP A 336 -3.21 12.21 -25.37
CA ASP A 336 -4.36 13.06 -25.04
C ASP A 336 -4.19 13.62 -23.61
N LEU A 337 -5.11 14.53 -23.17
CA LEU A 337 -4.99 15.21 -21.88
C LEU A 337 -5.48 14.36 -20.69
N THR A 338 -6.10 13.22 -20.92
CA THR A 338 -6.77 12.45 -19.85
C THR A 338 -5.81 11.92 -18.80
N ASP A 339 -4.56 11.66 -19.15
CA ASP A 339 -3.50 11.30 -18.19
C ASP A 339 -3.33 12.37 -17.12
N SER A 340 -3.20 13.63 -17.52
CA SER A 340 -3.03 14.77 -16.59
C SER A 340 -4.22 14.96 -15.67
N THR A 341 -5.43 14.64 -16.13
CA THR A 341 -6.66 14.74 -15.31
C THR A 341 -6.66 13.69 -14.19
N VAL A 342 -6.34 12.44 -14.51
CA VAL A 342 -6.48 11.34 -13.56
C VAL A 342 -5.29 11.21 -12.62
N ILE A 343 -4.06 11.47 -13.10
CA ILE A 343 -2.83 11.29 -12.32
C ILE A 343 -2.76 12.20 -11.08
N ARG A 344 -3.43 13.35 -11.11
CA ARG A 344 -3.54 14.27 -9.95
C ARG A 344 -4.26 13.64 -8.76
N ASN A 345 -4.95 12.52 -8.96
CA ASN A 345 -5.67 11.81 -7.90
C ASN A 345 -4.84 10.73 -7.19
N ILE A 346 -3.54 10.57 -7.48
CA ILE A 346 -2.68 9.54 -6.82
C ILE A 346 -2.70 9.69 -5.30
N GLY A 347 -2.70 10.91 -4.77
CA GLY A 347 -2.75 11.17 -3.34
C GLY A 347 -4.04 10.69 -2.65
N VAL A 348 -5.14 10.58 -3.38
CA VAL A 348 -6.45 10.20 -2.82
C VAL A 348 -6.46 8.75 -2.32
N PRO A 349 -6.12 7.73 -3.13
CA PRO A 349 -6.04 6.35 -2.65
C PRO A 349 -4.94 6.15 -1.60
N MET A 350 -3.83 6.91 -1.66
CA MET A 350 -2.81 6.92 -0.62
C MET A 350 -3.38 7.41 0.72
N GLY A 351 -4.16 8.48 0.71
CA GLY A 351 -4.84 9.01 1.89
C GLY A 351 -5.81 7.99 2.51
N HIS A 352 -6.64 7.36 1.70
CA HIS A 352 -7.53 6.29 2.15
C HIS A 352 -6.76 5.09 2.74
N ALA A 353 -5.63 4.70 2.13
CA ALA A 353 -4.78 3.64 2.67
C ALA A 353 -4.22 3.99 4.05
N LEU A 354 -3.71 5.22 4.27
CA LEU A 354 -3.21 5.64 5.59
C LEU A 354 -4.31 5.65 6.65
N ILE A 355 -5.51 6.10 6.31
CA ILE A 355 -6.66 6.05 7.23
C ILE A 355 -6.94 4.60 7.64
N ALA A 356 -6.92 3.69 6.68
CA ALA A 356 -7.15 2.27 6.90
C ALA A 356 -6.07 1.65 7.78
N PHE A 357 -4.79 1.83 7.47
CA PHE A 357 -3.66 1.30 8.25
C PHE A 357 -3.72 1.78 9.70
N ALA A 358 -3.98 3.08 9.91
CA ALA A 358 -4.15 3.63 11.25
C ALA A 358 -5.37 3.03 11.99
N SER A 359 -6.43 2.69 11.24
CA SER A 359 -7.63 2.07 11.82
C SER A 359 -7.40 0.60 12.16
N THR A 360 -6.75 -0.19 11.30
CA THR A 360 -6.35 -1.57 11.60
C THR A 360 -5.45 -1.63 12.84
N LEU A 361 -4.42 -0.78 12.91
CA LEU A 361 -3.55 -0.69 14.10
C LEU A 361 -4.34 -0.37 15.37
N LYS A 362 -5.27 0.58 15.30
CA LYS A 362 -6.13 0.93 16.44
C LYS A 362 -7.06 -0.22 16.82
N GLY A 363 -7.63 -0.94 15.84
CA GLY A 363 -8.46 -2.12 16.06
C GLY A 363 -7.69 -3.22 16.77
N LEU A 364 -6.52 -3.59 16.26
CA LEU A 364 -5.62 -4.59 16.85
C LEU A 364 -5.21 -4.23 18.29
N GLY A 365 -4.98 -2.95 18.57
CA GLY A 365 -4.63 -2.46 19.90
C GLY A 365 -5.77 -2.51 20.92
N LYS A 366 -7.02 -2.70 20.48
CA LYS A 366 -8.20 -2.80 21.36
C LYS A 366 -8.63 -4.24 21.64
N LEU A 367 -8.06 -5.23 20.97
CA LEU A 367 -8.47 -6.62 21.11
C LEU A 367 -8.03 -7.19 22.47
N LEU A 368 -8.98 -7.80 23.16
CA LEU A 368 -8.81 -8.56 24.39
C LEU A 368 -9.25 -10.00 24.12
N LEU A 369 -8.28 -10.92 24.09
CA LEU A 369 -8.52 -12.35 23.83
C LEU A 369 -9.40 -12.97 24.91
N ARG A 370 -10.32 -13.83 24.52
CA ARG A 370 -11.17 -14.65 25.40
C ARG A 370 -10.86 -16.13 25.19
N GLU A 371 -9.80 -16.60 25.83
CA GLU A 371 -9.35 -17.99 25.72
C GLU A 371 -10.45 -18.98 26.16
N GLU A 372 -11.26 -18.60 27.15
CA GLU A 372 -12.37 -19.43 27.64
C GLU A 372 -13.42 -19.70 26.53
N THR A 373 -13.67 -18.73 25.63
CA THR A 373 -14.61 -18.92 24.53
C THR A 373 -14.03 -19.84 23.45
N LEU A 374 -12.74 -19.66 23.11
CA LEU A 374 -12.03 -20.54 22.18
C LEU A 374 -12.01 -21.98 22.66
N HIS A 375 -11.70 -22.18 23.95
CA HIS A 375 -11.68 -23.50 24.56
C HIS A 375 -13.07 -24.14 24.56
N ALA A 376 -14.12 -23.39 24.94
CA ALA A 376 -15.50 -23.88 24.92
C ALA A 376 -15.95 -24.29 23.51
N ASP A 377 -15.54 -23.52 22.46
CA ASP A 377 -15.88 -23.87 21.08
C ASP A 377 -15.18 -25.18 20.64
N LEU A 378 -13.94 -25.41 21.07
CA LEU A 378 -13.23 -26.67 20.85
C LEU A 378 -13.92 -27.83 21.59
N GLU A 379 -14.21 -27.69 22.87
CA GLU A 379 -14.84 -28.72 23.70
C GLU A 379 -16.24 -29.11 23.22
N ASN A 380 -16.97 -28.19 22.62
CA ASN A 380 -18.28 -28.49 22.03
C ASN A 380 -18.19 -29.20 20.67
N ASN A 381 -16.99 -29.45 20.13
CA ASN A 381 -16.79 -29.96 18.78
C ASN A 381 -15.84 -31.16 18.69
N TRP A 382 -15.92 -32.11 19.62
CA TRP A 382 -15.07 -33.31 19.65
C TRP A 382 -15.09 -34.14 18.35
N ALA A 383 -16.13 -34.01 17.55
CA ALA A 383 -16.24 -34.68 16.24
C ALA A 383 -15.04 -34.35 15.30
N VAL A 384 -14.35 -33.22 15.49
CA VAL A 384 -13.20 -32.83 14.66
C VAL A 384 -11.98 -33.75 14.87
N CYS A 385 -11.92 -34.48 15.99
CA CYS A 385 -10.87 -35.48 16.27
C CYS A 385 -11.03 -36.73 15.38
N ALA A 386 -12.16 -36.94 14.72
CA ALA A 386 -12.39 -38.10 13.87
C ALA A 386 -11.37 -38.21 12.73
N GLU A 387 -10.90 -37.10 12.20
CA GLU A 387 -9.85 -37.09 11.15
C GLU A 387 -8.52 -37.66 11.68
N ALA A 388 -8.10 -37.21 12.88
CA ALA A 388 -6.87 -37.72 13.52
C ALA A 388 -6.96 -39.21 13.80
N ILE A 389 -8.08 -39.67 14.39
CA ILE A 389 -8.33 -41.07 14.69
C ILE A 389 -8.32 -41.91 13.41
N GLN A 390 -9.03 -41.47 12.35
CA GLN A 390 -9.03 -42.15 11.06
C GLN A 390 -7.61 -42.29 10.47
N THR A 391 -6.80 -41.24 10.59
CA THR A 391 -5.45 -41.22 10.04
C THR A 391 -4.53 -42.22 10.76
N ILE A 392 -4.63 -42.31 12.10
CA ILE A 392 -3.90 -43.32 12.87
C ILE A 392 -4.40 -44.73 12.55
N LEU A 393 -5.69 -44.95 12.47
CA LEU A 393 -6.25 -46.24 12.09
C LEU A 393 -5.80 -46.69 10.68
N ARG A 394 -5.64 -45.80 9.74
CA ARG A 394 -5.05 -46.08 8.41
C ARG A 394 -3.58 -46.50 8.53
N ARG A 395 -2.81 -45.83 9.36
CA ARG A 395 -1.40 -46.16 9.64
C ARG A 395 -1.28 -47.60 10.18
N GLU A 396 -2.22 -48.00 11.03
CA GLU A 396 -2.25 -49.34 11.66
C GLU A 396 -2.87 -50.43 10.75
N GLY A 397 -3.31 -50.08 9.52
CA GLY A 397 -3.95 -51.05 8.61
C GLY A 397 -5.34 -51.49 9.06
N TYR A 398 -6.04 -50.71 9.88
CA TYR A 398 -7.39 -51.01 10.34
C TYR A 398 -8.38 -51.08 9.16
N PRO A 399 -9.25 -52.11 9.09
CA PRO A 399 -10.18 -52.27 7.96
C PRO A 399 -11.28 -51.19 8.01
N HIS A 400 -11.48 -50.51 6.87
CA HIS A 400 -12.54 -49.52 6.66
C HIS A 400 -12.62 -48.40 7.73
N PRO A 401 -11.51 -47.69 8.05
CA PRO A 401 -11.49 -46.74 9.16
C PRO A 401 -12.44 -45.56 8.99
N TYR A 402 -12.70 -45.11 7.75
CA TYR A 402 -13.66 -44.05 7.49
C TYR A 402 -15.09 -44.48 7.82
N GLU A 403 -15.49 -45.71 7.42
CA GLU A 403 -16.83 -46.25 7.67
C GLU A 403 -17.07 -46.46 9.16
N ALA A 404 -16.07 -46.88 9.91
CA ALA A 404 -16.15 -47.05 11.36
C ALA A 404 -16.44 -45.71 12.05
N LEU A 405 -15.73 -44.64 11.70
CA LEU A 405 -15.96 -43.31 12.24
C LEU A 405 -17.22 -42.64 11.72
N LYS A 406 -17.61 -42.90 10.46
CA LYS A 406 -18.87 -42.43 9.90
C LYS A 406 -20.08 -42.95 10.67
N ALA A 407 -20.02 -44.21 11.15
CA ALA A 407 -21.07 -44.79 11.99
C ALA A 407 -21.20 -44.04 13.32
N LEU A 408 -20.08 -43.58 13.90
CA LEU A 408 -20.07 -42.76 15.12
C LEU A 408 -20.59 -41.33 14.87
N THR A 409 -20.11 -40.68 13.81
CA THR A 409 -20.32 -39.24 13.56
C THR A 409 -21.63 -38.89 12.87
N ARG A 410 -22.29 -39.84 12.20
CA ARG A 410 -23.59 -39.64 11.54
C ARG A 410 -24.78 -40.13 12.37
N THR A 411 -24.69 -40.03 13.64
CA THR A 411 -25.83 -40.17 14.58
C THR A 411 -26.38 -38.77 14.88
N ASN A 412 -27.66 -38.66 15.26
CA ASN A 412 -28.22 -37.38 15.73
C ASN A 412 -27.79 -37.04 17.17
N ALA A 413 -26.88 -37.80 17.78
CA ALA A 413 -26.35 -37.56 19.10
C ALA A 413 -25.12 -36.65 19.04
N ALA A 414 -24.90 -35.82 20.03
CA ALA A 414 -23.70 -35.02 20.18
C ALA A 414 -22.48 -35.93 20.33
N ILE A 415 -21.42 -35.65 19.60
CA ILE A 415 -20.12 -36.30 19.77
C ILE A 415 -19.38 -35.60 20.90
N THR A 416 -19.08 -36.36 21.96
CA THR A 416 -18.42 -35.88 23.17
C THR A 416 -17.12 -36.63 23.40
N GLU A 417 -16.26 -36.14 24.31
CA GLU A 417 -15.10 -36.86 24.79
C GLU A 417 -15.43 -38.33 25.16
N GLN A 418 -16.50 -38.50 25.92
CA GLN A 418 -16.94 -39.83 26.37
C GLN A 418 -17.28 -40.74 25.17
N SER A 419 -18.04 -40.26 24.18
CA SER A 419 -18.43 -41.07 23.01
C SER A 419 -17.24 -41.43 22.15
N ILE A 420 -16.22 -40.57 22.04
CA ILE A 420 -14.95 -40.86 21.37
C ILE A 420 -14.13 -41.90 22.17
N SER A 421 -14.07 -41.76 23.52
CA SER A 421 -13.36 -42.71 24.38
C SER A 421 -13.98 -44.13 24.31
N GLU A 422 -15.31 -44.23 24.40
CA GLU A 422 -16.03 -45.50 24.28
C GLU A 422 -15.83 -46.14 22.90
N PHE A 423 -15.76 -45.34 21.83
CA PHE A 423 -15.44 -45.83 20.51
C PHE A 423 -14.03 -46.39 20.43
N ILE A 424 -13.03 -45.68 20.99
CA ILE A 424 -11.60 -46.12 21.00
C ILE A 424 -11.45 -47.45 21.75
N ASP A 425 -12.15 -47.61 22.88
CA ASP A 425 -12.09 -48.86 23.69
C ASP A 425 -12.59 -50.07 22.92
N GLN A 426 -13.55 -49.90 22.00
CA GLN A 426 -14.10 -50.97 21.18
C GLN A 426 -13.23 -51.34 19.96
N LEU A 427 -12.22 -50.53 19.60
CA LEU A 427 -11.37 -50.80 18.45
C LEU A 427 -10.50 -52.05 18.65
N ASN A 428 -10.40 -52.86 17.61
CA ASN A 428 -9.49 -54.01 17.61
C ASN A 428 -8.08 -53.56 17.14
N VAL A 429 -7.39 -52.85 18.03
CA VAL A 429 -6.00 -52.37 17.86
C VAL A 429 -5.23 -52.64 19.17
N SER A 430 -3.89 -52.51 19.12
CA SER A 430 -3.07 -52.71 20.31
C SER A 430 -3.34 -51.67 21.42
N ASP A 431 -3.07 -52.03 22.68
CA ASP A 431 -3.22 -51.12 23.82
C ASP A 431 -2.35 -49.87 23.68
N ALA A 432 -1.20 -49.96 23.05
CA ALA A 432 -0.35 -48.81 22.73
C ALA A 432 -1.02 -47.82 21.78
N VAL A 433 -1.73 -48.33 20.76
CA VAL A 433 -2.47 -47.51 19.80
C VAL A 433 -3.69 -46.89 20.48
N LYS A 434 -4.44 -47.64 21.31
CA LYS A 434 -5.54 -47.08 22.10
C LYS A 434 -5.08 -45.95 23.01
N ALA A 435 -3.94 -46.14 23.71
CA ALA A 435 -3.37 -45.10 24.55
C ALA A 435 -2.91 -43.85 23.75
N GLU A 436 -2.46 -44.02 22.50
CA GLU A 436 -2.17 -42.90 21.60
C GLU A 436 -3.45 -42.17 21.19
N LEU A 437 -4.48 -42.89 20.80
CA LEU A 437 -5.77 -42.33 20.41
C LEU A 437 -6.47 -41.54 21.53
N HIS A 438 -6.45 -42.06 22.77
CA HIS A 438 -7.00 -41.39 23.96
C HIS A 438 -6.32 -40.07 24.32
N ARG A 439 -5.11 -39.81 23.83
CA ARG A 439 -4.41 -38.52 24.05
C ARG A 439 -4.87 -37.44 23.12
N ILE A 440 -5.58 -37.78 22.04
CA ILE A 440 -6.05 -36.79 21.04
C ILE A 440 -7.27 -36.08 21.60
N ASN A 441 -7.24 -34.77 21.58
CA ASN A 441 -8.36 -33.90 21.90
C ASN A 441 -8.39 -32.67 20.98
N PRO A 442 -9.50 -31.92 20.92
CA PRO A 442 -9.61 -30.77 20.03
C PRO A 442 -8.56 -29.68 20.28
N SER A 443 -8.04 -29.55 21.50
CA SER A 443 -7.06 -28.51 21.87
C SER A 443 -5.61 -28.88 21.51
N ASN A 444 -5.29 -30.17 21.32
CA ASN A 444 -3.93 -30.60 20.96
C ASN A 444 -3.79 -31.11 19.51
N TYR A 445 -4.88 -31.30 18.82
CA TYR A 445 -4.87 -31.68 17.40
C TYR A 445 -4.70 -30.46 16.49
N THR A 446 -3.67 -29.68 16.70
CA THR A 446 -3.43 -28.39 16.00
C THR A 446 -2.29 -28.43 15.00
N GLY A 447 -1.64 -29.58 14.83
CA GLY A 447 -0.49 -29.75 13.93
C GLY A 447 0.80 -29.14 14.47
N ILE A 448 1.64 -28.64 13.54
CA ILE A 448 2.96 -28.04 13.83
C ILE A 448 2.90 -26.53 13.83
#